data_51d50a797efc70c152f2813673e1704f
#
_entry.id   51d50a797efc70c152f2813673e1704f
#
_cell.length_a   1.000
_cell.length_b   1.000
_cell.length_c   1.000
_cell.angle_alpha   90.00
_cell.angle_beta   90.00
_cell.angle_gamma   90.00
#
_symmetry.space_group_name_H-M   'P 1'
#
loop_
_entity.id
_entity.type
_entity.pdbx_description
1 polymer ?
#
loop_
_entity_poly.entity_id
_entity_poly.type
_entity_poly.pdbx_seq_one_letter_code
_entity_poly.pdbx_strand_id
1 'polypeptide(L)'
;THRFSRLSFHRSMVGRRLPLLLTASGLTWLAFSPDHEREPIIAMLAARPEEEYQLAREPEKLNAILERTRQNGYGENFQGWQLEQKIASIAVPVRSQSRVLGCLNLVYIAKAMTIEQAAEKHLAALQRVTRQIEERIEEQEIVYQHR
;
A
#
# COMPACT_ATOMS: atom_id res chain seq x y z
N THR A 1 5.55 3.76 16.25
CA THR A 1 6.66 2.80 16.15
C THR A 1 7.91 3.39 15.51
N HIS A 2 7.82 4.23 14.48
CA HIS A 2 8.98 4.88 13.85
C HIS A 2 9.85 5.72 14.79
N ARG A 3 9.28 6.36 15.81
CA ARG A 3 10.03 7.22 16.73
C ARG A 3 11.02 6.48 17.63
N PHE A 4 10.83 5.19 17.84
CA PHE A 4 11.58 4.39 18.81
C PHE A 4 12.46 3.30 18.20
N SER A 5 12.39 3.10 16.89
CA SER A 5 13.20 2.10 16.21
C SER A 5 14.58 2.67 15.84
N ARG A 6 15.65 1.99 16.25
CA ARG A 6 17.02 2.26 15.79
C ARG A 6 17.19 2.00 14.29
N LEU A 7 16.24 1.26 13.67
CA LEU A 7 16.17 0.98 12.24
C LEU A 7 15.39 2.04 11.46
N SER A 8 14.88 3.09 12.11
CA SER A 8 14.22 4.20 11.45
C SER A 8 15.25 5.05 10.72
N PHE A 9 15.44 4.78 9.43
CA PHE A 9 16.35 5.53 8.57
C PHE A 9 15.91 6.98 8.35
N HIS A 10 14.63 7.30 8.58
CA HIS A 10 14.05 8.63 8.40
C HIS A 10 13.15 9.02 9.57
N ARG A 11 13.72 9.65 10.58
CA ARG A 11 12.95 10.29 11.67
C ARG A 11 11.99 11.39 11.17
N SER A 12 12.17 11.84 9.92
CA SER A 12 11.43 12.94 9.29
C SER A 12 10.27 12.48 8.38
N MET A 13 9.86 11.21 8.41
CA MET A 13 8.77 10.70 7.54
C MET A 13 7.38 11.19 7.95
N VAL A 14 7.21 11.55 9.23
CA VAL A 14 5.92 12.06 9.72
C VAL A 14 5.60 13.41 9.07
N GLY A 15 4.44 13.50 8.41
CA GLY A 15 4.00 14.71 7.69
C GLY A 15 4.46 14.82 6.24
N ARG A 16 5.25 13.88 5.73
CA ARG A 16 5.60 13.83 4.30
C ARG A 16 4.47 13.26 3.47
N ARG A 17 4.27 13.83 2.30
CA ARG A 17 3.46 13.22 1.24
C ARG A 17 4.26 12.10 0.59
N LEU A 18 3.65 10.92 0.48
CA LEU A 18 4.23 9.78 -0.22
C LEU A 18 3.56 9.62 -1.59
N PRO A 19 4.33 9.34 -2.66
CA PRO A 19 3.77 9.18 -3.99
C PRO A 19 2.91 7.91 -4.06
N LEU A 20 1.62 8.08 -4.37
CA LEU A 20 0.63 7.00 -4.38
C LEU A 20 1.01 5.88 -5.36
N LEU A 21 1.54 6.24 -6.53
CA LEU A 21 1.87 5.31 -7.62
C LEU A 21 3.20 4.57 -7.44
N LEU A 22 4.02 4.96 -6.45
CA LEU A 22 5.37 4.40 -6.28
C LEU A 22 5.53 3.62 -4.97
N THR A 23 4.57 3.73 -4.06
CA THR A 23 4.64 3.08 -2.75
C THR A 23 3.82 1.78 -2.71
N ALA A 24 4.27 0.81 -1.93
CA ALA A 24 3.55 -0.43 -1.70
C ALA A 24 2.12 -0.19 -1.21
N SER A 25 1.94 0.71 -0.24
CA SER A 25 0.60 1.04 0.29
C SER A 25 -0.30 1.71 -0.75
N GLY A 26 0.26 2.62 -1.56
CA GLY A 26 -0.50 3.31 -2.61
C GLY A 26 -0.95 2.35 -3.72
N LEU A 27 -0.07 1.50 -4.21
CA LEU A 27 -0.41 0.48 -5.21
C LEU A 27 -1.37 -0.56 -4.66
N THR A 28 -1.23 -0.95 -3.38
CA THR A 28 -2.19 -1.82 -2.70
C THR A 28 -3.57 -1.16 -2.63
N TRP A 29 -3.64 0.10 -2.21
CA TRP A 29 -4.92 0.82 -2.14
C TRP A 29 -5.58 0.87 -3.52
N LEU A 30 -4.84 1.26 -4.57
CA LEU A 30 -5.36 1.30 -5.94
C LEU A 30 -5.81 -0.07 -6.44
N ALA A 31 -5.05 -1.13 -6.14
CA ALA A 31 -5.37 -2.49 -6.62
C ALA A 31 -6.67 -3.03 -6.01
N PHE A 32 -6.91 -2.75 -4.73
CA PHE A 32 -8.01 -3.34 -3.99
C PHE A 32 -9.21 -2.42 -3.78
N SER A 33 -9.10 -1.12 -4.10
CA SER A 33 -10.23 -0.19 -4.09
C SER A 33 -11.18 -0.45 -5.26
N PRO A 34 -12.49 -0.21 -5.09
CA PRO A 34 -13.45 -0.34 -6.17
C PRO A 34 -13.20 0.68 -7.28
N ASP A 35 -13.63 0.37 -8.51
CA ASP A 35 -13.34 1.15 -9.70
C ASP A 35 -13.80 2.61 -9.57
N HIS A 36 -14.99 2.83 -9.02
CA HIS A 36 -15.55 4.17 -8.84
C HIS A 36 -14.75 5.06 -7.88
N GLU A 37 -13.95 4.50 -6.96
CA GLU A 37 -13.03 5.25 -6.11
C GLU A 37 -11.65 5.41 -6.77
N ARG A 38 -11.18 4.38 -7.46
CA ARG A 38 -9.85 4.30 -8.06
C ARG A 38 -9.71 5.15 -9.32
N GLU A 39 -10.65 5.03 -10.26
CA GLU A 39 -10.54 5.65 -11.57
C GLU A 39 -10.47 7.18 -11.54
N PRO A 40 -11.28 7.91 -10.75
CA PRO A 40 -11.16 9.36 -10.63
C PRO A 40 -9.80 9.81 -10.11
N ILE A 41 -9.20 9.04 -9.20
CA ILE A 41 -7.88 9.36 -8.65
C ILE A 41 -6.80 9.16 -9.71
N ILE A 42 -6.84 8.04 -10.45
CA ILE A 42 -5.90 7.80 -11.56
C ILE A 42 -6.01 8.91 -12.60
N ALA A 43 -7.23 9.29 -12.99
CA ALA A 43 -7.46 10.37 -13.97
C ALA A 43 -6.90 11.71 -13.48
N MET A 44 -7.12 12.04 -12.20
CA MET A 44 -6.57 13.26 -11.59
C MET A 44 -5.03 13.25 -11.58
N LEU A 45 -4.41 12.11 -11.27
CA LEU A 45 -2.95 11.97 -11.27
C LEU A 45 -2.38 12.02 -12.68
N ALA A 46 -3.05 11.41 -13.66
CA ALA A 46 -2.62 11.42 -15.06
C ALA A 46 -2.62 12.83 -15.68
N ALA A 47 -3.48 13.73 -15.20
CA ALA A 47 -3.53 15.13 -15.62
C ALA A 47 -2.34 15.97 -15.09
N ARG A 48 -1.54 15.45 -14.17
CA ARG A 48 -0.41 16.17 -13.58
C ARG A 48 0.88 15.90 -14.38
N PRO A 49 1.71 16.93 -14.64
CA PRO A 49 2.91 16.80 -15.46
C PRO A 49 4.10 16.13 -14.74
N GLU A 50 4.11 16.11 -13.41
CA GLU A 50 5.27 15.65 -12.63
C GLU A 50 5.60 14.18 -12.93
N GLU A 51 6.88 13.84 -12.90
CA GLU A 51 7.41 12.51 -13.21
C GLU A 51 6.86 11.41 -12.29
N GLU A 52 6.64 11.74 -11.03
CA GLU A 52 6.08 10.79 -10.05
C GLU A 52 4.66 10.27 -10.43
N TYR A 53 3.96 10.96 -11.35
CA TYR A 53 2.64 10.57 -11.88
C TYR A 53 2.69 9.92 -13.26
N GLN A 54 3.89 9.67 -13.81
CA GLN A 54 4.05 9.09 -15.14
C GLN A 54 3.28 7.76 -15.26
N LEU A 55 3.30 6.92 -14.24
CA LEU A 55 2.62 5.63 -14.26
C LEU A 55 1.10 5.77 -14.46
N ALA A 56 0.46 6.86 -14.02
CA ALA A 56 -0.95 7.11 -14.30
C ALA A 56 -1.24 7.38 -15.77
N ARG A 57 -0.25 7.82 -16.55
CA ARG A 57 -0.35 8.05 -18.00
C ARG A 57 0.00 6.81 -18.84
N GLU A 58 0.36 5.71 -18.20
CA GLU A 58 0.71 4.42 -18.79
C GLU A 58 -0.32 3.35 -18.36
N PRO A 59 -1.58 3.40 -18.85
CA PRO A 59 -2.69 2.60 -18.33
C PRO A 59 -2.45 1.09 -18.41
N GLU A 60 -1.83 0.60 -19.47
CA GLU A 60 -1.52 -0.83 -19.63
C GLU A 60 -0.54 -1.31 -18.57
N LYS A 61 0.51 -0.52 -18.32
CA LYS A 61 1.53 -0.82 -17.31
C LYS A 61 0.97 -0.73 -15.89
N LEU A 62 0.18 0.30 -15.60
CA LEU A 62 -0.48 0.44 -14.31
C LEU A 62 -1.43 -0.73 -14.06
N ASN A 63 -2.28 -1.08 -15.03
CA ASN A 63 -3.21 -2.20 -14.90
C ASN A 63 -2.48 -3.53 -14.67
N ALA A 64 -1.37 -3.79 -15.36
CA ALA A 64 -0.57 -4.99 -15.14
C ALA A 64 -0.01 -5.05 -13.70
N ILE A 65 0.44 -3.92 -13.15
CA ILE A 65 0.92 -3.83 -11.77
C ILE A 65 -0.23 -4.07 -10.79
N LEU A 66 -1.39 -3.45 -10.99
CA LEU A 66 -2.54 -3.60 -10.11
C LEU A 66 -3.08 -5.05 -10.14
N GLU A 67 -3.13 -5.67 -11.31
CA GLU A 67 -3.56 -7.06 -11.45
C GLU A 67 -2.59 -8.01 -10.74
N ARG A 68 -1.28 -7.85 -10.93
CA ARG A 68 -0.27 -8.62 -10.20
C ARG A 68 -0.40 -8.43 -8.69
N THR A 69 -0.67 -7.21 -8.23
CA THR A 69 -0.90 -6.89 -6.81
C THR A 69 -2.10 -7.66 -6.26
N ARG A 70 -3.21 -7.74 -7.02
CA ARG A 70 -4.39 -8.53 -6.64
C ARG A 70 -4.09 -10.02 -6.57
N GLN A 71 -3.40 -10.56 -7.57
CA GLN A 71 -3.03 -11.98 -7.64
C GLN A 71 -2.11 -12.39 -6.49
N ASN A 72 -1.13 -11.54 -6.17
CA ASN A 72 -0.19 -11.79 -5.07
C ASN A 72 -0.82 -11.58 -3.69
N GLY A 73 -1.90 -10.79 -3.59
CA GLY A 73 -2.53 -10.40 -2.33
C GLY A 73 -1.77 -9.30 -1.56
N TYR A 74 -0.74 -8.71 -2.16
CA TYR A 74 0.03 -7.60 -1.61
C TYR A 74 0.59 -6.71 -2.71
N GLY A 75 0.76 -5.42 -2.40
CA GLY A 75 1.52 -4.50 -3.24
C GLY A 75 2.97 -4.37 -2.78
N GLU A 76 3.83 -4.01 -3.71
CA GLU A 76 5.26 -3.73 -3.49
C GLU A 76 5.58 -2.31 -3.95
N ASN A 77 6.63 -1.68 -3.42
CA ASN A 77 7.05 -0.38 -3.93
C ASN A 77 7.63 -0.51 -5.34
N PHE A 78 7.20 0.40 -6.22
CA PHE A 78 7.63 0.40 -7.60
C PHE A 78 9.10 0.81 -7.70
N GLN A 79 9.86 0.12 -8.56
CA GLN A 79 11.32 0.26 -8.70
C GLN A 79 11.83 1.66 -9.09
N GLY A 80 10.95 2.58 -9.49
CA GLY A 80 11.29 3.94 -9.89
C GLY A 80 11.39 4.96 -8.74
N TRP A 81 11.14 4.56 -7.49
CA TRP A 81 11.22 5.49 -6.37
C TRP A 81 12.67 5.70 -5.92
N GLN A 82 13.37 6.57 -6.63
CA GLN A 82 14.81 6.83 -6.45
C GLN A 82 15.19 7.36 -5.06
N LEU A 83 14.28 8.01 -4.36
CA LEU A 83 14.54 8.61 -3.04
C LEU A 83 14.74 7.57 -1.93
N GLU A 84 14.33 6.31 -2.14
CA GLU A 84 14.31 5.27 -1.10
C GLU A 84 14.85 3.92 -1.58
N GLN A 85 15.92 3.94 -2.39
CA GLN A 85 16.54 2.72 -2.93
C GLN A 85 17.05 1.74 -1.86
N LYS A 86 17.21 2.21 -0.62
CA LYS A 86 17.73 1.38 0.48
C LYS A 86 16.66 0.56 1.18
N ILE A 87 15.39 0.86 0.95
CA ILE A 87 14.28 0.17 1.57
C ILE A 87 13.39 -0.49 0.53
N ALA A 88 12.85 -1.64 0.89
CA ALA A 88 11.76 -2.28 0.18
C ALA A 88 10.55 -2.41 1.10
N SER A 89 9.39 -2.60 0.53
CA SER A 89 8.17 -2.77 1.30
C SER A 89 7.16 -3.64 0.58
N ILE A 90 6.38 -4.39 1.38
CA ILE A 90 5.15 -5.04 0.97
C ILE A 90 4.00 -4.50 1.81
N ALA A 91 2.82 -4.36 1.22
CA ALA A 91 1.63 -3.86 1.90
C ALA A 91 0.42 -4.74 1.60
N VAL A 92 -0.44 -4.91 2.59
CA VAL A 92 -1.72 -5.61 2.48
C VAL A 92 -2.87 -4.66 2.82
N PRO A 93 -4.04 -4.79 2.17
CA PRO A 93 -5.15 -3.90 2.43
C PRO A 93 -5.80 -4.22 3.79
N VAL A 94 -6.33 -3.18 4.44
CA VAL A 94 -7.29 -3.27 5.53
C VAL A 94 -8.64 -2.81 4.98
N ARG A 95 -9.66 -3.64 5.06
CA ARG A 95 -10.96 -3.43 4.41
C ARG A 95 -12.09 -3.33 5.42
N SER A 96 -13.13 -2.61 5.04
CA SER A 96 -14.46 -2.75 5.62
C SER A 96 -15.46 -2.79 4.46
N GLN A 97 -16.27 -3.83 4.41
CA GLN A 97 -17.18 -4.10 3.30
C GLN A 97 -16.44 -4.12 1.94
N SER A 98 -16.79 -3.24 1.00
CA SER A 98 -16.16 -3.12 -0.34
C SER A 98 -15.02 -2.10 -0.40
N ARG A 99 -14.72 -1.40 0.70
CA ARG A 99 -13.76 -0.29 0.72
C ARG A 99 -12.44 -0.67 1.35
N VAL A 100 -11.35 -0.09 0.84
CA VAL A 100 -10.04 -0.14 1.49
C VAL A 100 -9.91 1.07 2.42
N LEU A 101 -9.90 0.82 3.73
CA LEU A 101 -9.76 1.86 4.74
C LEU A 101 -8.31 2.32 4.92
N GLY A 102 -7.37 1.43 4.63
CA GLY A 102 -5.95 1.69 4.76
C GLY A 102 -5.12 0.48 4.35
N CYS A 103 -3.82 0.55 4.61
CA CYS A 103 -2.91 -0.55 4.33
C CYS A 103 -1.97 -0.80 5.51
N LEU A 104 -1.73 -2.06 5.82
CA LEU A 104 -0.66 -2.48 6.73
C LEU A 104 0.61 -2.71 5.92
N ASN A 105 1.66 -1.99 6.25
CA ASN A 105 2.91 -1.97 5.48
C ASN A 105 4.08 -2.53 6.29
N LEU A 106 4.81 -3.48 5.70
CA LEU A 106 6.10 -3.95 6.20
C LEU A 106 7.21 -3.30 5.40
N VAL A 107 8.03 -2.50 6.06
CA VAL A 107 9.22 -1.84 5.47
C VAL A 107 10.48 -2.52 5.98
N TYR A 108 11.41 -2.81 5.09
CA TYR A 108 12.66 -3.48 5.43
C TYR A 108 13.82 -2.96 4.55
N ILE A 109 15.06 -3.32 4.94
CA ILE A 109 16.25 -2.97 4.17
C ILE A 109 16.28 -3.83 2.90
N ALA A 110 16.28 -3.20 1.73
CA ALA A 110 16.21 -3.89 0.44
C ALA A 110 17.33 -4.93 0.22
N LYS A 111 18.52 -4.70 0.80
CA LYS A 111 19.65 -5.64 0.74
C LYS A 111 19.51 -6.86 1.66
N ALA A 112 18.56 -6.82 2.62
CA ALA A 112 18.42 -7.88 3.60
C ALA A 112 17.60 -9.07 3.08
N MET A 113 16.62 -8.82 2.20
CA MET A 113 15.79 -9.86 1.59
C MET A 113 15.11 -9.34 0.32
N THR A 114 14.73 -10.25 -0.57
CA THR A 114 13.95 -9.91 -1.76
C THR A 114 12.46 -9.72 -1.38
N ILE A 115 11.67 -9.20 -2.33
CA ILE A 115 10.21 -9.06 -2.15
C ILE A 115 9.56 -10.43 -1.92
N GLU A 116 9.97 -11.44 -2.69
CA GLU A 116 9.46 -12.81 -2.58
C GLU A 116 9.77 -13.42 -1.21
N GLN A 117 11.01 -13.25 -0.73
CA GLN A 117 11.42 -13.71 0.61
C GLN A 117 10.65 -12.98 1.72
N ALA A 118 10.40 -11.67 1.56
CA ALA A 118 9.60 -10.90 2.50
C ALA A 118 8.14 -11.39 2.52
N ALA A 119 7.56 -11.67 1.35
CA ALA A 119 6.21 -12.21 1.24
C ALA A 119 6.13 -13.63 1.84
N GLU A 120 7.02 -14.53 1.47
CA GLU A 120 7.07 -15.88 2.00
C GLU A 120 7.12 -15.89 3.53
N LYS A 121 7.94 -15.03 4.11
CA LYS A 121 8.19 -14.99 5.55
C LYS A 121 7.10 -14.25 6.35
N HIS A 122 6.51 -13.21 5.79
CA HIS A 122 5.72 -12.24 6.57
C HIS A 122 4.28 -12.03 6.08
N LEU A 123 3.93 -12.42 4.84
CA LEU A 123 2.62 -12.13 4.27
C LEU A 123 1.47 -12.74 5.10
N ALA A 124 1.61 -13.99 5.51
CA ALA A 124 0.58 -14.65 6.32
C ALA A 124 0.35 -13.93 7.67
N ALA A 125 1.42 -13.42 8.28
CA ALA A 125 1.32 -12.65 9.52
C ALA A 125 0.63 -11.29 9.30
N LEU A 126 0.98 -10.58 8.23
CA LEU A 126 0.34 -9.31 7.85
C LEU A 126 -1.16 -9.52 7.60
N GLN A 127 -1.53 -10.52 6.81
CA GLN A 127 -2.93 -10.84 6.51
C GLN A 127 -3.72 -11.26 7.74
N ARG A 128 -3.10 -11.95 8.70
CA ARG A 128 -3.75 -12.27 9.97
C ARG A 128 -4.03 -11.02 10.80
N VAL A 129 -3.08 -10.09 10.86
CA VAL A 129 -3.25 -8.84 11.60
C VAL A 129 -4.32 -7.96 10.93
N THR A 130 -4.34 -7.85 9.60
CA THR A 130 -5.39 -7.08 8.91
C THR A 130 -6.77 -7.66 9.18
N ARG A 131 -6.96 -8.98 9.13
CA ARG A 131 -8.24 -9.61 9.49
C ARG A 131 -8.68 -9.27 10.92
N GLN A 132 -7.77 -9.31 11.89
CA GLN A 132 -8.09 -8.91 13.28
C GLN A 132 -8.50 -7.44 13.40
N ILE A 133 -7.91 -6.55 12.57
CA ILE A 133 -8.31 -5.14 12.52
C ILE A 133 -9.70 -5.01 11.90
N GLU A 134 -9.95 -5.69 10.79
CA GLU A 134 -11.23 -5.69 10.07
C GLU A 134 -12.38 -6.19 10.96
N GLU A 135 -12.19 -7.33 11.64
CA GLU A 135 -13.15 -7.88 12.61
C GLU A 135 -13.51 -6.86 13.71
N ARG A 136 -12.53 -6.17 14.27
CA ARG A 136 -12.78 -5.14 15.30
C ARG A 136 -13.49 -3.91 14.76
N ILE A 137 -13.24 -3.52 13.51
CA ILE A 137 -13.96 -2.41 12.87
C ILE A 137 -15.43 -2.80 12.68
N GLU A 138 -15.71 -4.00 12.18
CA GLU A 138 -17.06 -4.51 12.00
C GLU A 138 -17.84 -4.59 13.33
N GLU A 139 -17.21 -5.08 14.38
CA GLU A 139 -17.81 -5.10 15.73
C GLU A 139 -18.20 -3.70 16.21
N GLN A 140 -17.35 -2.70 15.97
CA GLN A 140 -17.65 -1.31 16.37
C GLN A 140 -18.75 -0.70 15.52
N GLU A 141 -18.80 -0.93 14.22
CA GLU A 141 -19.84 -0.43 13.32
C GLU A 141 -21.22 -0.95 13.73
N ILE A 142 -21.34 -2.23 14.11
CA ILE A 142 -22.58 -2.84 14.61
C ILE A 142 -23.06 -2.14 15.89
N VAL A 143 -22.17 -1.84 16.81
CA VAL A 143 -22.51 -1.15 18.07
C VAL A 143 -23.03 0.27 17.83
N TYR A 144 -22.48 0.99 16.83
CA TYR A 144 -22.95 2.35 16.51
C TYR A 144 -24.30 2.37 15.77
N GLN A 145 -24.63 1.35 15.00
CA GLN A 145 -25.90 1.25 14.28
C GLN A 145 -27.09 0.92 15.20
N HIS A 146 -26.85 0.43 16.41
CA HIS A 146 -27.89 0.04 17.38
C HIS A 146 -28.04 1.05 18.54
N ARG A 147 -27.45 2.23 18.42
CA ARG A 147 -27.65 3.38 19.34
C ARG A 147 -28.49 4.48 18.69
#